data_af3a933cfb631362cc8a85e3940222d4
#
_entry.id   af3a933cfb631362cc8a85e3940222d4
#
_cell.length_a   1.000
_cell.length_b   1.000
_cell.length_c   1.000
_cell.angle_alpha   90.00
_cell.angle_beta   90.00
_cell.angle_gamma   90.00
#
_symmetry.space_group_name_H-M   'P 1'
#
loop_
_entity.id
_entity.type
_entity.pdbx_description
1 polymer ?
#
loop_
_entity_poly.entity_id
_entity_poly.type
_entity_poly.pdbx_seq_one_letter_code
_entity_poly.pdbx_strand_id
1 'polypeptide(L)'
;MSEIRNLKPEGLWRNFDDLTQVPRPSGLPEKVQKFLLDFAARVGVESYVDAGGNVVMRKPATPGYENRKTVLLQAHMDMVPQKAPDSNHNFETDPIVTHIVDGWVYANNTTLGADDGIGVAAIMAVMEDKTLKHGVVEALITRDEETGMYGVNDMPSGELHSDIL
;
A
#
# COMPACT_ATOMS: atom_id res chain seq x y z
N MET A 1 -3.80 -19.09 6.77
CA MET A 1 -3.44 -17.72 7.17
C MET A 1 -1.97 -17.72 7.53
N SER A 2 -1.23 -16.75 7.06
CA SER A 2 0.22 -16.63 7.27
C SER A 2 0.52 -16.28 8.74
N GLU A 3 1.69 -16.72 9.23
CA GLU A 3 2.15 -16.42 10.60
C GLU A 3 2.36 -14.93 10.84
N ILE A 4 2.75 -14.17 9.81
CA ILE A 4 3.03 -12.73 9.93
C ILE A 4 1.79 -11.94 10.37
N ARG A 5 0.59 -12.44 10.10
CA ARG A 5 -0.67 -11.81 10.47
C ARG A 5 -0.83 -11.61 11.98
N ASN A 6 -0.13 -12.40 12.79
CA ASN A 6 -0.15 -12.33 14.25
C ASN A 6 0.89 -11.37 14.84
N LEU A 7 1.74 -10.78 14.02
CA LEU A 7 2.75 -9.82 14.47
C LEU A 7 2.11 -8.49 14.92
N LYS A 8 2.89 -7.69 15.65
CA LYS A 8 2.45 -6.37 16.13
C LYS A 8 3.27 -5.26 15.45
N PRO A 9 2.64 -4.13 15.11
CA PRO A 9 1.22 -3.76 15.28
C PRO A 9 0.29 -4.60 14.38
N GLU A 10 -0.82 -5.07 14.95
CA GLU A 10 -1.70 -6.03 14.27
C GLU A 10 -2.28 -5.50 12.95
N GLY A 11 -2.76 -4.25 12.92
CA GLY A 11 -3.31 -3.63 11.72
C GLY A 11 -2.29 -3.58 10.57
N LEU A 12 -1.03 -3.21 10.86
CA LEU A 12 0.05 -3.18 9.88
C LEU A 12 0.28 -4.56 9.25
N TRP A 13 0.52 -5.57 10.08
CA TRP A 13 0.90 -6.90 9.61
C TRP A 13 -0.26 -7.65 8.94
N ARG A 14 -1.49 -7.42 9.40
CA ARG A 14 -2.69 -7.93 8.72
C ARG A 14 -2.80 -7.34 7.31
N ASN A 15 -2.65 -6.03 7.16
CA ASN A 15 -2.72 -5.36 5.86
C ASN A 15 -1.56 -5.77 4.96
N PHE A 16 -0.35 -5.97 5.51
CA PHE A 16 0.77 -6.48 4.73
C PHE A 16 0.54 -7.92 4.26
N ASP A 17 0.03 -8.80 5.13
CA ASP A 17 -0.35 -10.17 4.75
C ASP A 17 -1.42 -10.17 3.64
N ASP A 18 -2.46 -9.34 3.75
CA ASP A 18 -3.47 -9.20 2.71
C ASP A 18 -2.87 -8.69 1.39
N LEU A 19 -1.94 -7.74 1.44
CA LEU A 19 -1.25 -7.21 0.26
C LEU A 19 -0.34 -8.25 -0.40
N THR A 20 0.31 -9.14 0.36
CA THR A 20 1.13 -10.23 -0.20
C THR A 20 0.33 -11.23 -1.04
N GLN A 21 -0.99 -11.29 -0.83
CA GLN A 21 -1.88 -12.15 -1.60
C GLN A 21 -2.24 -11.56 -2.98
N VAL A 22 -1.86 -10.30 -3.24
CA VAL A 22 -2.17 -9.58 -4.48
C VAL A 22 -0.91 -9.49 -5.34
N PRO A 23 -0.88 -10.14 -6.52
CA PRO A 23 0.19 -9.94 -7.50
C PRO A 23 0.29 -8.46 -7.90
N ARG A 24 1.49 -7.88 -7.74
CA ARG A 24 1.74 -6.45 -7.96
C ARG A 24 3.13 -6.15 -8.54
N PRO A 25 3.62 -6.92 -9.55
CA PRO A 25 4.89 -6.60 -10.18
C PRO A 25 4.79 -5.24 -10.88
N SER A 26 5.91 -4.51 -10.94
CA SER A 26 6.00 -3.25 -11.69
C SER A 26 5.50 -3.44 -13.13
N GLY A 27 4.75 -2.47 -13.65
CA GLY A 27 4.14 -2.51 -14.98
C GLY A 27 2.74 -3.16 -15.04
N LEU A 28 2.24 -3.77 -13.97
CA LEU A 28 0.92 -4.41 -13.91
C LEU A 28 0.13 -3.97 -12.66
N PRO A 29 -0.31 -2.71 -12.58
CA PRO A 29 -0.90 -2.15 -11.36
C PRO A 29 -2.37 -2.54 -11.12
N GLU A 30 -3.09 -3.08 -12.11
CA GLU A 30 -4.56 -3.16 -12.08
C GLU A 30 -5.09 -3.97 -10.88
N LYS A 31 -4.42 -5.07 -10.52
CA LYS A 31 -4.85 -5.92 -9.40
C LYS A 31 -4.70 -5.23 -8.06
N VAL A 32 -3.56 -4.57 -7.85
CA VAL A 32 -3.30 -3.87 -6.60
C VAL A 32 -4.10 -2.57 -6.50
N GLN A 33 -4.32 -1.85 -7.61
CA GLN A 33 -5.24 -0.71 -7.65
C GLN A 33 -6.64 -1.13 -7.20
N LYS A 34 -7.18 -2.21 -7.82
CA LYS A 34 -8.49 -2.74 -7.43
C LYS A 34 -8.53 -3.13 -5.95
N PHE A 35 -7.52 -3.82 -5.45
CA PHE A 35 -7.43 -4.21 -4.04
C PHE A 35 -7.48 -2.99 -3.11
N LEU A 36 -6.73 -1.93 -3.42
CA LEU A 36 -6.69 -0.69 -2.64
C LEU A 36 -8.02 0.07 -2.68
N LEU A 37 -8.68 0.13 -3.84
CA LEU A 37 -10.00 0.75 -3.96
C LEU A 37 -11.08 -0.04 -3.19
N ASP A 38 -11.05 -1.38 -3.28
CA ASP A 38 -11.96 -2.25 -2.51
C ASP A 38 -11.71 -2.10 -0.99
N PHE A 39 -10.45 -1.98 -0.58
CA PHE A 39 -10.11 -1.67 0.81
C PHE A 39 -10.70 -0.34 1.26
N ALA A 40 -10.46 0.74 0.51
CA ALA A 40 -10.96 2.07 0.85
C ALA A 40 -12.50 2.10 0.96
N ALA A 41 -13.20 1.47 0.01
CA ALA A 41 -14.65 1.32 0.05
C ALA A 41 -15.13 0.58 1.31
N ARG A 42 -14.44 -0.51 1.69
CA ARG A 42 -14.76 -1.29 2.90
C ARG A 42 -14.63 -0.49 4.19
N VAL A 43 -13.64 0.39 4.27
CA VAL A 43 -13.39 1.21 5.49
C VAL A 43 -14.12 2.56 5.45
N GLY A 44 -14.77 2.89 4.33
CA GLY A 44 -15.55 4.12 4.17
C GLY A 44 -14.68 5.36 3.92
N VAL A 45 -13.56 5.19 3.22
CA VAL A 45 -12.64 6.25 2.83
C VAL A 45 -12.81 6.55 1.34
N GLU A 46 -12.88 7.83 0.97
CA GLU A 46 -12.90 8.25 -0.44
C GLU A 46 -11.62 7.81 -1.14
N SER A 47 -11.76 7.28 -2.37
CA SER A 47 -10.59 6.85 -3.15
C SER A 47 -10.88 6.86 -4.65
N TYR A 48 -9.81 7.06 -5.43
CA TYR A 48 -9.86 6.99 -6.90
C TYR A 48 -8.46 6.69 -7.45
N VAL A 49 -8.41 6.35 -8.74
CA VAL A 49 -7.16 6.28 -9.51
C VAL A 49 -7.01 7.58 -10.27
N ASP A 50 -5.89 8.27 -10.11
CA ASP A 50 -5.59 9.50 -10.83
C ASP A 50 -5.20 9.24 -12.30
N ALA A 51 -4.96 10.30 -13.08
CA ALA A 51 -4.55 10.17 -14.48
C ALA A 51 -3.16 9.53 -14.65
N GLY A 52 -2.31 9.62 -13.62
CA GLY A 52 -1.00 8.96 -13.58
C GLY A 52 -1.08 7.46 -13.23
N GLY A 53 -2.28 6.96 -12.87
CA GLY A 53 -2.48 5.57 -12.44
C GLY A 53 -2.13 5.33 -10.98
N ASN A 54 -1.98 6.37 -10.17
CA ASN A 54 -1.77 6.26 -8.73
C ASN A 54 -3.11 6.10 -8.01
N VAL A 55 -3.11 5.45 -6.85
CA VAL A 55 -4.28 5.42 -5.98
C VAL A 55 -4.20 6.56 -4.97
N VAL A 56 -5.21 7.41 -4.97
CA VAL A 56 -5.39 8.49 -3.99
C VAL A 56 -6.51 8.09 -3.01
N MET A 57 -6.29 8.32 -1.71
CA MET A 57 -7.31 8.14 -0.68
C MET A 57 -7.40 9.40 0.16
N ARG A 58 -8.62 9.74 0.62
CA ARG A 58 -8.87 10.91 1.50
C ARG A 58 -9.72 10.52 2.68
N LYS A 59 -9.13 10.61 3.87
CA LYS A 59 -9.80 10.38 5.14
C LYS A 59 -10.17 11.74 5.75
N PRO A 60 -11.46 12.04 6.02
CA PRO A 60 -11.86 13.30 6.60
C PRO A 60 -11.30 13.46 8.01
N ALA A 61 -11.15 14.71 8.46
CA ALA A 61 -10.72 15.00 9.81
C ALA A 61 -11.63 14.38 10.85
N THR A 62 -11.07 14.00 11.98
CA THR A 62 -11.85 13.64 13.17
C THR A 62 -12.68 14.87 13.61
N PRO A 63 -13.96 14.72 13.99
CA PRO A 63 -14.77 15.83 14.51
C PRO A 63 -14.04 16.63 15.60
N GLY A 64 -13.92 17.95 15.38
CA GLY A 64 -13.18 18.88 16.23
C GLY A 64 -11.68 19.03 15.89
N TYR A 65 -11.21 18.38 14.83
CA TYR A 65 -9.83 18.45 14.33
C TYR A 65 -9.73 19.03 12.91
N GLU A 66 -10.79 19.64 12.39
CA GLU A 66 -10.89 20.16 11.02
C GLU A 66 -9.86 21.26 10.72
N ASN A 67 -9.43 22.00 11.76
CA ASN A 67 -8.44 23.07 11.65
C ASN A 67 -6.98 22.59 11.77
N ARG A 68 -6.74 21.27 11.83
CA ARG A 68 -5.38 20.72 11.84
C ARG A 68 -4.85 20.64 10.41
N LYS A 69 -3.53 20.72 10.28
CA LYS A 69 -2.84 20.56 9.00
C LYS A 69 -3.22 19.23 8.36
N THR A 70 -3.41 19.25 7.07
CA THR A 70 -3.59 18.05 6.25
C THR A 70 -2.24 17.35 6.07
N VAL A 71 -2.21 16.05 6.28
CA VAL A 71 -1.01 15.22 6.16
C VAL A 71 -1.17 14.29 4.96
N LEU A 72 -0.16 14.26 4.09
CA LEU A 72 -0.03 13.28 3.03
C LEU A 72 0.86 12.12 3.49
N LEU A 73 0.40 10.91 3.31
CA LEU A 73 1.19 9.69 3.44
C LEU A 73 1.48 9.15 2.05
N GLN A 74 2.74 8.86 1.74
CA GLN A 74 3.14 8.36 0.43
C GLN A 74 3.84 7.00 0.54
N ALA A 75 3.55 6.10 -0.41
CA ALA A 75 4.18 4.82 -0.62
C ALA A 75 4.02 4.42 -2.09
N HIS A 76 4.71 3.35 -2.55
CA HIS A 76 4.46 2.79 -3.88
C HIS A 76 3.83 1.38 -3.81
N MET A 77 2.97 1.06 -4.79
CA MET A 77 2.20 -0.17 -4.78
C MET A 77 2.90 -1.35 -5.47
N ASP A 78 3.82 -1.07 -6.38
CA ASP A 78 4.55 -2.09 -7.14
C ASP A 78 5.72 -2.68 -6.36
N MET A 79 6.28 -3.75 -6.88
CA MET A 79 7.46 -4.42 -6.33
C MET A 79 8.33 -5.00 -7.45
N VAL A 80 9.64 -5.10 -7.20
CA VAL A 80 10.59 -5.80 -8.05
C VAL A 80 10.26 -7.30 -8.10
N PRO A 81 9.95 -7.89 -9.28
CA PRO A 81 9.59 -9.29 -9.43
C PRO A 81 10.83 -10.17 -9.64
N GLN A 82 11.57 -10.49 -8.59
CA GLN A 82 12.75 -11.36 -8.66
C GLN A 82 12.52 -12.68 -7.89
N LYS A 83 13.02 -13.78 -8.43
CA LYS A 83 12.91 -15.12 -7.83
C LYS A 83 14.18 -15.94 -7.97
N ALA A 84 14.33 -16.96 -7.13
CA ALA A 84 15.41 -17.93 -7.25
C ALA A 84 15.31 -18.68 -8.60
N PRO A 85 16.45 -19.12 -9.18
CA PRO A 85 16.47 -19.75 -10.51
C PRO A 85 15.63 -21.04 -10.62
N ASP A 86 15.43 -21.74 -9.51
CA ASP A 86 14.64 -22.98 -9.41
C ASP A 86 13.19 -22.75 -8.98
N SER A 87 12.78 -21.50 -8.78
CA SER A 87 11.41 -21.15 -8.41
C SER A 87 10.49 -21.12 -9.64
N ASN A 88 9.34 -21.78 -9.53
CA ASN A 88 8.27 -21.75 -10.54
C ASN A 88 7.24 -20.61 -10.31
N HIS A 89 7.49 -19.72 -9.35
CA HIS A 89 6.59 -18.62 -9.01
C HIS A 89 6.29 -17.72 -10.22
N ASN A 90 5.02 -17.37 -10.41
CA ASN A 90 4.58 -16.42 -11.42
C ASN A 90 4.06 -15.16 -10.74
N PHE A 91 4.81 -14.05 -10.84
CA PHE A 91 4.45 -12.78 -10.23
C PHE A 91 3.17 -12.14 -10.73
N GLU A 92 2.64 -12.59 -11.88
CA GLU A 92 1.37 -12.11 -12.40
C GLU A 92 0.16 -12.79 -11.77
N THR A 93 0.34 -13.99 -11.21
CA THR A 93 -0.79 -14.82 -10.73
C THR A 93 -0.67 -15.28 -9.30
N ASP A 94 0.55 -15.49 -8.82
CA ASP A 94 0.78 -16.20 -7.56
C ASP A 94 0.99 -15.20 -6.39
N PRO A 95 0.45 -15.50 -5.20
CA PRO A 95 0.70 -14.73 -4.00
C PRO A 95 2.13 -14.94 -3.50
N ILE A 96 2.67 -13.95 -2.81
CA ILE A 96 3.95 -14.09 -2.09
C ILE A 96 3.71 -14.91 -0.82
N VAL A 97 4.39 -16.05 -0.72
CA VAL A 97 4.33 -16.92 0.47
C VAL A 97 5.38 -16.47 1.47
N THR A 98 4.94 -16.04 2.64
CA THR A 98 5.80 -15.51 3.70
C THR A 98 6.03 -16.52 4.82
N HIS A 99 7.17 -16.41 5.52
CA HIS A 99 7.51 -17.16 6.71
C HIS A 99 8.39 -16.35 7.65
N ILE A 100 8.53 -16.78 8.91
CA ILE A 100 9.33 -16.11 9.93
C ILE A 100 10.49 -17.01 10.33
N VAL A 101 11.71 -16.46 10.31
CA VAL A 101 12.93 -17.11 10.80
C VAL A 101 13.70 -16.13 11.66
N ASP A 102 14.03 -16.52 12.90
CA ASP A 102 14.82 -15.71 13.84
C ASP A 102 14.35 -14.27 14.00
N GLY A 103 13.03 -14.07 13.98
CA GLY A 103 12.40 -12.74 14.12
C GLY A 103 12.36 -11.89 12.84
N TRP A 104 12.79 -12.44 11.70
CA TRP A 104 12.74 -11.80 10.40
C TRP A 104 11.66 -12.42 9.51
N VAL A 105 11.00 -11.58 8.73
CA VAL A 105 10.02 -12.01 7.72
C VAL A 105 10.71 -12.19 6.38
N TYR A 106 10.49 -13.34 5.77
CA TYR A 106 11.03 -13.71 4.46
C TYR A 106 9.92 -14.13 3.50
N ALA A 107 10.22 -14.10 2.19
CA ALA A 107 9.44 -14.74 1.15
C ALA A 107 10.10 -16.07 0.71
N ASN A 108 9.29 -17.02 0.24
CA ASN A 108 9.78 -18.31 -0.26
C ASN A 108 10.31 -18.17 -1.69
N ASN A 109 11.65 -18.11 -1.82
CA ASN A 109 12.35 -18.09 -3.11
C ASN A 109 11.92 -16.95 -4.07
N THR A 110 11.40 -15.85 -3.52
CA THR A 110 11.06 -14.63 -4.27
C THR A 110 11.48 -13.39 -3.48
N THR A 111 11.45 -12.21 -4.12
CA THR A 111 11.39 -10.93 -3.42
C THR A 111 10.16 -10.88 -2.51
N LEU A 112 10.26 -10.22 -1.36
CA LEU A 112 9.17 -10.07 -0.40
C LEU A 112 8.22 -8.93 -0.78
N GLY A 113 8.75 -7.88 -1.40
CA GLY A 113 8.02 -6.65 -1.68
C GLY A 113 7.71 -5.84 -0.42
N ALA A 114 8.56 -5.91 0.61
CA ALA A 114 8.44 -5.04 1.79
C ALA A 114 8.70 -3.59 1.44
N ASP A 115 9.55 -3.34 0.48
CA ASP A 115 9.71 -2.08 -0.25
C ASP A 115 8.72 -2.06 -1.43
N ASP A 116 7.70 -1.19 -1.45
CA ASP A 116 7.25 -0.41 -0.29
C ASP A 116 5.89 -0.92 0.24
N GLY A 117 5.69 -2.25 0.20
CA GLY A 117 4.47 -2.89 0.71
C GLY A 117 4.22 -2.64 2.20
N ILE A 118 5.28 -2.43 3.00
CA ILE A 118 5.12 -2.06 4.42
C ILE A 118 4.59 -0.63 4.54
N GLY A 119 5.05 0.31 3.72
CA GLY A 119 4.50 1.67 3.67
C GLY A 119 3.02 1.66 3.27
N VAL A 120 2.67 0.90 2.23
CA VAL A 120 1.26 0.71 1.84
C VAL A 120 0.43 0.14 2.98
N ALA A 121 0.91 -0.90 3.66
CA ALA A 121 0.21 -1.52 4.79
C ALA A 121 0.06 -0.56 5.99
N ALA A 122 1.06 0.29 6.24
CA ALA A 122 0.99 1.33 7.27
C ALA A 122 -0.07 2.39 6.93
N ILE A 123 -0.12 2.85 5.68
CA ILE A 123 -1.16 3.75 5.18
C ILE A 123 -2.55 3.11 5.39
N MET A 124 -2.72 1.85 4.97
CA MET A 124 -3.98 1.14 5.16
C MET A 124 -4.38 1.08 6.64
N ALA A 125 -3.42 0.79 7.55
CA ALA A 125 -3.69 0.76 8.99
C ALA A 125 -4.14 2.12 9.53
N VAL A 126 -3.54 3.23 9.06
CA VAL A 126 -3.98 4.59 9.42
C VAL A 126 -5.38 4.89 8.87
N MET A 127 -5.65 4.50 7.62
CA MET A 127 -6.95 4.75 6.97
C MET A 127 -8.10 4.00 7.66
N GLU A 128 -7.90 2.76 8.11
CA GLU A 128 -8.94 1.99 8.78
C GLU A 128 -9.11 2.31 10.27
N ASP A 129 -8.10 2.89 10.94
CA ASP A 129 -8.16 3.14 12.39
C ASP A 129 -9.16 4.26 12.71
N LYS A 130 -10.17 3.92 13.49
CA LYS A 130 -11.23 4.84 13.93
C LYS A 130 -10.94 5.51 15.30
N THR A 131 -9.83 5.16 15.92
CA THR A 131 -9.45 5.67 17.25
C THR A 131 -8.49 6.85 17.19
N LEU A 132 -7.75 6.98 16.10
CA LEU A 132 -6.82 8.09 15.86
C LEU A 132 -7.55 9.43 15.81
N LYS A 133 -6.93 10.47 16.38
CA LYS A 133 -7.37 11.87 16.28
C LYS A 133 -6.47 12.59 15.29
N HIS A 134 -7.04 13.07 14.19
CA HIS A 134 -6.28 13.62 13.06
C HIS A 134 -7.05 14.72 12.32
N GLY A 135 -6.34 15.63 11.67
CA GLY A 135 -6.86 16.48 10.59
C GLY A 135 -7.21 15.64 9.37
N VAL A 136 -7.39 16.26 8.21
CA VAL A 136 -7.52 15.50 6.96
C VAL A 136 -6.24 14.70 6.71
N VAL A 137 -6.37 13.45 6.32
CA VAL A 137 -5.26 12.60 5.88
C VAL A 137 -5.48 12.23 4.42
N GLU A 138 -4.53 12.58 3.58
CA GLU A 138 -4.44 12.08 2.21
C GLU A 138 -3.44 10.93 2.15
N ALA A 139 -3.65 10.00 1.24
CA ALA A 139 -2.66 8.99 0.87
C ALA A 139 -2.47 9.01 -0.63
N LEU A 140 -1.21 8.95 -1.06
CA LEU A 140 -0.79 8.76 -2.43
C LEU A 140 -0.03 7.44 -2.52
N ILE A 141 -0.59 6.46 -3.22
CA ILE A 141 0.07 5.18 -3.45
C ILE A 141 0.42 5.09 -4.93
N THR A 142 1.69 5.32 -5.24
CA THR A 142 2.19 5.48 -6.61
C THR A 142 2.42 4.14 -7.30
N ARG A 143 2.34 4.12 -8.65
CA ARG A 143 2.71 2.98 -9.48
C ARG A 143 4.11 3.11 -10.05
N ASP A 144 4.71 1.98 -10.37
CA ASP A 144 5.93 1.86 -11.17
C ASP A 144 7.11 2.71 -10.67
N GLU A 145 7.26 2.79 -9.33
CA GLU A 145 8.39 3.44 -8.70
C GLU A 145 9.70 2.75 -9.11
N GLU A 146 9.74 1.43 -9.00
CA GLU A 146 10.90 0.56 -9.21
C GLU A 146 11.41 0.54 -10.66
N THR A 147 10.64 1.07 -11.61
CA THR A 147 10.99 1.10 -13.04
C THR A 147 11.20 2.51 -13.60
N GLY A 148 11.01 3.55 -12.76
CA GLY A 148 11.26 4.93 -13.20
C GLY A 148 10.27 5.96 -12.69
N MET A 149 9.54 5.67 -11.60
CA MET A 149 8.59 6.58 -10.95
C MET A 149 7.52 7.13 -11.91
N TYR A 150 7.05 6.28 -12.84
CA TYR A 150 6.10 6.71 -13.88
C TYR A 150 4.83 7.31 -13.29
N GLY A 151 4.29 6.71 -12.21
CA GLY A 151 3.10 7.23 -11.56
C GLY A 151 3.25 8.66 -11.06
N VAL A 152 4.38 8.99 -10.43
CA VAL A 152 4.68 10.35 -9.95
C VAL A 152 4.89 11.32 -11.11
N ASN A 153 5.63 10.89 -12.13
CA ASN A 153 5.93 11.74 -13.29
C ASN A 153 4.67 12.09 -14.12
N ASP A 154 3.69 11.19 -14.14
CA ASP A 154 2.44 11.35 -14.87
C ASP A 154 1.31 11.97 -14.02
N MET A 155 1.57 12.24 -12.73
CA MET A 155 0.57 12.79 -11.81
C MET A 155 0.19 14.22 -12.19
N PRO A 156 -1.11 14.54 -12.29
CA PRO A 156 -1.55 15.92 -12.55
C PRO A 156 -1.17 16.88 -11.43
N SER A 157 -0.79 18.11 -11.79
CA SER A 157 -0.56 19.16 -10.80
C SER A 157 -1.86 19.58 -10.11
N GLY A 158 -1.80 19.85 -8.80
CA GLY A 158 -2.94 20.27 -8.01
C GLY A 158 -3.87 19.14 -7.54
N GLU A 159 -3.46 17.89 -7.71
CA GLU A 159 -4.19 16.71 -7.27
C GLU A 159 -4.24 16.59 -5.74
N LEU A 160 -3.17 16.98 -5.07
CA LEU A 160 -3.00 16.87 -3.63
C LEU A 160 -3.12 18.25 -2.96
N HIS A 161 -3.68 18.27 -1.74
CA HIS A 161 -3.96 19.49 -0.98
C HIS A 161 -3.35 19.48 0.42
N SER A 162 -2.37 18.61 0.67
CA SER A 162 -1.77 18.44 1.98
C SER A 162 -0.74 19.51 2.32
N ASP A 163 -0.68 19.90 3.60
CA ASP A 163 0.28 20.85 4.15
C ASP A 163 1.63 20.21 4.50
N ILE A 164 1.63 18.90 4.75
CA ILE A 164 2.77 18.11 5.24
C ILE A 164 2.83 16.79 4.46
N LEU A 165 4.03 16.43 4.00
CA LEU A 165 4.38 15.12 3.45
C LEU A 165 5.29 14.40 4.45
#